data_2bff1f53a280ece8b1574392cd2987eb
#
_entry.id   2bff1f53a280ece8b1574392cd2987eb
#
_cell.length_a   1.000
_cell.length_b   1.000
_cell.length_c   1.000
_cell.angle_alpha   90.00
_cell.angle_beta   90.00
_cell.angle_gamma   90.00
#
_symmetry.space_group_name_H-M   'P 1'
#
loop_
_entity.id
_entity.type
_entity.pdbx_description
1 polymer ?
#
loop_
_entity_poly.entity_id
_entity_poly.type
_entity_poly.pdbx_seq_one_letter_code
_entity_poly.pdbx_strand_id
1 'polypeptide(L)'
;GHSRPKYNSAVSTFCWAVANDEPFTVNDRTTELELLYIDDLVEGMFELLEGKEQHCEFDGVETVLKTDGRYCCVPVTHKVTLGEIVDLLQEFKAQPNTLMMPKMPDGSFAKKLYSLYLTYLPTDKFKYALKMNVDSRGSFTELVHTADCGQVSINISRPGITKGQHWHNSKWELFIVVAGHGLIQERNINTGETVEFEVSGDKIEAVHMIPGWTHNIINL
;
A
#
# COMPACT_ATOMS: atom_id res chain seq x y z
N GLY A 1 -17.02 -0.91 -6.11
CA GLY A 1 -16.79 -1.98 -7.05
C GLY A 1 -18.11 -2.51 -7.60
N HIS A 2 -18.09 -3.46 -8.48
CA HIS A 2 -19.27 -4.11 -9.05
C HIS A 2 -19.91 -3.45 -10.27
N SER A 3 -19.32 -2.43 -10.90
CA SER A 3 -19.80 -1.99 -12.20
C SER A 3 -19.43 -3.03 -13.27
N ARG A 4 -20.32 -3.20 -14.25
CA ARG A 4 -20.13 -4.18 -15.33
C ARG A 4 -18.99 -3.71 -16.24
N PRO A 5 -17.91 -4.51 -16.44
CA PRO A 5 -16.85 -4.17 -17.38
C PRO A 5 -17.40 -4.21 -18.82
N LYS A 6 -16.72 -3.48 -19.71
CA LYS A 6 -17.12 -3.32 -21.13
C LYS A 6 -18.54 -2.74 -21.31
N TYR A 7 -19.04 -1.99 -20.31
CA TYR A 7 -20.34 -1.34 -20.34
C TYR A 7 -20.29 0.00 -19.59
N ASN A 8 -20.37 1.09 -20.31
CA ASN A 8 -20.48 2.49 -19.84
C ASN A 8 -19.43 2.97 -18.81
N SER A 9 -18.30 2.27 -18.61
CA SER A 9 -17.23 2.71 -17.73
C SER A 9 -15.87 2.30 -18.29
N ALA A 10 -15.07 3.28 -18.69
CA ALA A 10 -13.68 3.06 -19.08
C ALA A 10 -12.86 2.52 -17.92
N VAL A 11 -12.99 3.12 -16.72
CA VAL A 11 -12.22 2.71 -15.52
C VAL A 11 -12.47 1.25 -15.16
N SER A 12 -13.75 0.83 -15.11
CA SER A 12 -14.11 -0.57 -14.82
C SER A 12 -13.60 -1.52 -15.90
N THR A 13 -13.64 -1.09 -17.15
CA THR A 13 -13.12 -1.88 -18.28
C THR A 13 -11.60 -2.07 -18.18
N PHE A 14 -10.86 -1.02 -17.85
CA PHE A 14 -9.41 -1.08 -17.67
C PHE A 14 -9.04 -1.93 -16.44
N CYS A 15 -9.71 -1.74 -15.31
CA CYS A 15 -9.49 -2.57 -14.11
C CYS A 15 -9.69 -4.06 -14.43
N TRP A 16 -10.80 -4.40 -15.08
CA TRP A 16 -11.11 -5.78 -15.46
C TRP A 16 -10.07 -6.32 -16.45
N ALA A 17 -9.73 -5.57 -17.48
CA ALA A 17 -8.79 -6.01 -18.51
C ALA A 17 -7.39 -6.27 -17.94
N VAL A 18 -6.87 -5.35 -17.09
CA VAL A 18 -5.56 -5.52 -16.44
C VAL A 18 -5.57 -6.70 -15.47
N ALA A 19 -6.63 -6.88 -14.68
CA ALA A 19 -6.78 -7.98 -13.74
C ALA A 19 -6.81 -9.36 -14.42
N ASN A 20 -7.42 -9.42 -15.62
CA ASN A 20 -7.64 -10.66 -16.37
C ASN A 20 -6.68 -10.87 -17.54
N ASP A 21 -5.63 -10.05 -17.66
CA ASP A 21 -4.65 -10.12 -18.76
C ASP A 21 -5.26 -9.94 -20.16
N GLU A 22 -6.35 -9.20 -20.24
CA GLU A 22 -7.07 -8.94 -21.47
C GLU A 22 -6.56 -7.66 -22.16
N PRO A 23 -6.52 -7.63 -23.50
CA PRO A 23 -6.13 -6.43 -24.23
C PRO A 23 -7.19 -5.33 -24.10
N PHE A 24 -6.74 -4.09 -24.05
CA PHE A 24 -7.55 -2.89 -24.13
C PHE A 24 -6.78 -1.77 -24.85
N THR A 25 -7.50 -0.77 -25.33
CA THR A 25 -6.91 0.37 -26.04
C THR A 25 -7.23 1.66 -25.31
N VAL A 26 -6.23 2.52 -25.20
CA VAL A 26 -6.38 3.93 -24.75
C VAL A 26 -6.04 4.80 -25.96
N ASN A 27 -7.03 5.46 -26.51
CA ASN A 27 -6.85 6.26 -27.73
C ASN A 27 -5.98 7.51 -27.47
N ASP A 28 -6.22 8.19 -26.37
CA ASP A 28 -5.46 9.36 -25.94
C ASP A 28 -5.24 9.30 -24.41
N ARG A 29 -3.98 9.11 -24.04
CA ARG A 29 -3.59 9.00 -22.61
C ARG A 29 -3.73 10.32 -21.85
N THR A 30 -3.79 11.46 -22.56
CA THR A 30 -3.88 12.80 -21.96
C THR A 30 -5.33 13.21 -21.65
N THR A 31 -6.30 12.45 -22.13
CA THR A 31 -7.72 12.70 -21.85
C THR A 31 -7.96 12.68 -20.34
N GLU A 32 -8.37 13.81 -19.79
CA GLU A 32 -8.73 13.94 -18.37
C GLU A 32 -10.18 13.52 -18.14
N LEU A 33 -10.40 12.84 -17.03
CA LEU A 33 -11.71 12.47 -16.50
C LEU A 33 -11.89 13.08 -15.12
N GLU A 34 -13.08 13.57 -14.82
CA GLU A 34 -13.52 13.88 -13.47
C GLU A 34 -14.36 12.71 -12.95
N LEU A 35 -13.88 12.04 -11.92
CA LEU A 35 -14.43 10.78 -11.42
C LEU A 35 -14.93 10.93 -9.99
N LEU A 36 -16.10 10.38 -9.74
CA LEU A 36 -16.69 10.26 -8.40
C LEU A 36 -16.71 8.78 -7.98
N TYR A 37 -16.22 8.50 -6.79
CA TYR A 37 -16.27 7.16 -6.24
C TYR A 37 -17.64 6.88 -5.62
N ILE A 38 -18.11 5.64 -5.72
CA ILE A 38 -19.49 5.29 -5.33
C ILE A 38 -19.77 5.53 -3.85
N ASP A 39 -18.79 5.26 -2.97
CA ASP A 39 -18.99 5.45 -1.54
C ASP A 39 -19.10 6.94 -1.19
N ASP A 40 -18.30 7.81 -1.87
CA ASP A 40 -18.41 9.27 -1.71
C ASP A 40 -19.77 9.78 -2.19
N LEU A 41 -20.30 9.19 -3.27
CA LEU A 41 -21.65 9.53 -3.75
C LEU A 41 -22.70 9.15 -2.70
N VAL A 42 -22.63 7.95 -2.15
CA VAL A 42 -23.57 7.46 -1.12
C VAL A 42 -23.51 8.34 0.13
N GLU A 43 -22.30 8.68 0.59
CA GLU A 43 -22.08 9.59 1.74
C GLU A 43 -22.72 10.96 1.46
N GLY A 44 -22.45 11.57 0.30
CA GLY A 44 -23.04 12.83 -0.09
C GLY A 44 -24.59 12.77 -0.18
N MET A 45 -25.15 11.63 -0.58
CA MET A 45 -26.61 11.43 -0.56
C MET A 45 -27.17 11.40 0.87
N PHE A 46 -26.45 10.80 1.84
CA PHE A 46 -26.84 10.85 3.25
C PHE A 46 -26.72 12.25 3.82
N GLU A 47 -25.66 12.99 3.50
CA GLU A 47 -25.49 14.38 3.91
C GLU A 47 -26.63 15.27 3.37
N LEU A 48 -27.04 15.04 2.13
CA LEU A 48 -28.19 15.73 1.55
C LEU A 48 -29.48 15.46 2.34
N LEU A 49 -29.73 14.22 2.76
CA LEU A 49 -30.90 13.86 3.57
C LEU A 49 -30.88 14.53 4.95
N GLU A 50 -29.68 14.87 5.46
CA GLU A 50 -29.49 15.62 6.70
C GLU A 50 -29.59 17.15 6.51
N GLY A 51 -29.86 17.62 5.28
CA GLY A 51 -29.94 19.04 4.95
C GLY A 51 -28.59 19.73 4.75
N LYS A 52 -27.51 18.97 4.53
CA LYS A 52 -26.17 19.47 4.24
C LYS A 52 -25.93 19.50 2.74
N GLU A 53 -26.70 20.33 2.03
CA GLU A 53 -26.63 20.40 0.58
C GLU A 53 -25.34 21.09 0.10
N GLN A 54 -24.72 20.52 -0.94
CA GLN A 54 -23.63 21.14 -1.69
C GLN A 54 -24.14 21.48 -3.09
N HIS A 55 -23.84 22.70 -3.54
CA HIS A 55 -24.30 23.19 -4.83
C HIS A 55 -23.15 23.50 -5.77
N CYS A 56 -23.41 23.37 -7.08
CA CYS A 56 -22.47 23.71 -8.13
C CYS A 56 -23.15 24.32 -9.35
N GLU A 57 -22.33 24.91 -10.19
CA GLU A 57 -22.59 25.27 -11.58
C GLU A 57 -21.56 24.57 -12.47
N PHE A 58 -21.85 24.55 -13.77
CA PHE A 58 -20.90 24.08 -14.76
C PHE A 58 -20.33 25.25 -15.55
N ASP A 59 -19.01 25.31 -15.67
CA ASP A 59 -18.31 26.20 -16.59
C ASP A 59 -17.69 25.32 -17.70
N GLY A 60 -18.39 25.28 -18.82
CA GLY A 60 -18.12 24.32 -19.87
C GLY A 60 -18.37 22.89 -19.40
N VAL A 61 -17.29 22.11 -19.20
CA VAL A 61 -17.33 20.72 -18.67
C VAL A 61 -16.88 20.62 -17.21
N GLU A 62 -16.41 21.73 -16.62
CA GLU A 62 -15.90 21.74 -15.26
C GLU A 62 -17.02 21.97 -14.24
N THR A 63 -16.94 21.23 -13.12
CA THR A 63 -17.81 21.42 -11.96
C THR A 63 -17.22 22.51 -11.07
N VAL A 64 -17.94 23.61 -10.91
CA VAL A 64 -17.55 24.73 -10.05
C VAL A 64 -18.46 24.79 -8.83
N LEU A 65 -17.89 24.59 -7.63
CA LEU A 65 -18.65 24.71 -6.39
C LEU A 65 -19.13 26.14 -6.20
N LYS A 66 -20.42 26.31 -5.90
CA LYS A 66 -21.06 27.61 -5.76
C LYS A 66 -22.27 27.50 -4.84
N THR A 67 -22.30 28.27 -3.77
CA THR A 67 -23.33 28.17 -2.74
C THR A 67 -24.76 28.38 -3.28
N ASP A 68 -24.90 29.21 -4.31
CA ASP A 68 -26.18 29.51 -5.02
C ASP A 68 -26.28 28.77 -6.37
N GLY A 69 -25.48 27.71 -6.56
CA GLY A 69 -25.47 26.90 -7.78
C GLY A 69 -26.78 26.17 -8.01
N ARG A 70 -27.15 25.98 -9.28
CA ARG A 70 -28.41 25.32 -9.67
C ARG A 70 -28.45 23.83 -9.42
N TYR A 71 -27.31 23.19 -9.30
CA TYR A 71 -27.21 21.74 -9.21
C TYR A 71 -26.70 21.32 -7.85
N CYS A 72 -27.35 20.31 -7.26
CA CYS A 72 -26.76 19.60 -6.11
C CYS A 72 -25.60 18.73 -6.62
N CYS A 73 -24.51 18.69 -5.87
CA CYS A 73 -23.33 17.93 -6.23
C CYS A 73 -22.67 17.27 -5.01
N VAL A 74 -21.83 16.28 -5.28
CA VAL A 74 -20.88 15.73 -4.29
C VAL A 74 -19.52 16.32 -4.61
N PRO A 75 -18.92 17.09 -3.69
CA PRO A 75 -17.70 17.85 -3.98
C PRO A 75 -16.42 17.01 -4.04
N VAL A 76 -16.48 15.74 -3.62
CA VAL A 76 -15.31 14.85 -3.57
C VAL A 76 -15.14 14.14 -4.90
N THR A 77 -14.50 14.80 -5.86
CA THR A 77 -14.16 14.22 -7.16
C THR A 77 -12.64 14.12 -7.36
N HIS A 78 -12.25 13.32 -8.34
CA HIS A 78 -10.85 13.13 -8.71
C HIS A 78 -10.66 13.43 -10.19
N LYS A 79 -9.83 14.43 -10.51
CA LYS A 79 -9.39 14.72 -11.87
C LYS A 79 -8.15 13.90 -12.16
N VAL A 80 -8.23 13.03 -13.16
CA VAL A 80 -7.16 12.10 -13.54
C VAL A 80 -7.18 11.85 -15.04
N THR A 81 -6.02 11.64 -15.63
CA THR A 81 -5.91 11.26 -17.04
C THR A 81 -6.09 9.74 -17.23
N LEU A 82 -6.49 9.34 -18.43
CA LEU A 82 -6.52 7.92 -18.79
C LEU A 82 -5.14 7.26 -18.67
N GLY A 83 -4.06 8.02 -18.91
CA GLY A 83 -2.69 7.56 -18.73
C GLY A 83 -2.37 7.22 -17.29
N GLU A 84 -2.67 8.12 -16.35
CA GLU A 84 -2.46 7.91 -14.90
C GLU A 84 -3.23 6.70 -14.39
N ILE A 85 -4.48 6.51 -14.85
CA ILE A 85 -5.27 5.32 -14.49
C ILE A 85 -4.55 4.04 -14.92
N VAL A 86 -4.09 3.99 -16.16
CA VAL A 86 -3.42 2.80 -16.71
C VAL A 86 -2.09 2.54 -16.00
N ASP A 87 -1.31 3.56 -15.73
CA ASP A 87 -0.02 3.42 -15.06
C ASP A 87 -0.21 2.86 -13.64
N LEU A 88 -1.15 3.39 -12.86
CA LEU A 88 -1.52 2.84 -11.55
C LEU A 88 -1.96 1.38 -11.64
N LEU A 89 -2.79 1.02 -12.62
CA LEU A 89 -3.24 -0.36 -12.79
C LEU A 89 -2.08 -1.31 -13.14
N GLN A 90 -1.07 -0.86 -13.88
CA GLN A 90 0.13 -1.66 -14.15
C GLN A 90 0.99 -1.82 -12.89
N GLU A 91 1.11 -0.79 -12.06
CA GLU A 91 1.78 -0.90 -10.75
C GLU A 91 1.06 -1.91 -9.85
N PHE A 92 -0.27 -1.86 -9.77
CA PHE A 92 -1.07 -2.82 -9.01
C PHE A 92 -0.87 -4.26 -9.48
N LYS A 93 -0.86 -4.46 -10.81
CA LYS A 93 -0.61 -5.77 -11.42
C LYS A 93 0.80 -6.29 -11.12
N ALA A 94 1.78 -5.41 -11.06
CA ALA A 94 3.18 -5.76 -10.81
C ALA A 94 3.46 -6.06 -9.32
N GLN A 95 2.64 -5.56 -8.40
CA GLN A 95 2.85 -5.63 -6.96
C GLN A 95 3.14 -7.05 -6.42
N PRO A 96 2.45 -8.13 -6.82
CA PRO A 96 2.76 -9.46 -6.33
C PRO A 96 4.17 -9.96 -6.67
N ASN A 97 4.77 -9.44 -7.74
CA ASN A 97 6.11 -9.81 -8.17
C ASN A 97 7.20 -8.87 -7.62
N THR A 98 6.90 -7.59 -7.53
CA THR A 98 7.85 -6.56 -7.06
C THR A 98 7.82 -6.38 -5.55
N LEU A 99 6.74 -6.81 -4.89
CA LEU A 99 6.39 -6.53 -3.50
C LEU A 99 6.25 -5.03 -3.20
N MET A 100 6.37 -4.17 -4.22
CA MET A 100 6.26 -2.72 -4.08
C MET A 100 4.79 -2.31 -4.01
N MET A 101 4.37 -1.81 -2.85
CA MET A 101 3.04 -1.24 -2.68
C MET A 101 3.03 0.19 -3.21
N PRO A 102 2.18 0.52 -4.18
CA PRO A 102 2.02 1.88 -4.66
C PRO A 102 1.59 2.84 -3.55
N LYS A 103 1.94 4.11 -3.68
CA LYS A 103 1.54 5.12 -2.72
C LYS A 103 0.04 5.37 -2.81
N MET A 104 -0.68 5.02 -1.76
CA MET A 104 -2.15 5.09 -1.68
C MET A 104 -2.61 5.80 -0.40
N PRO A 105 -2.43 7.11 -0.27
CA PRO A 105 -2.92 7.87 0.89
C PRO A 105 -4.42 7.67 1.09
N ASP A 106 -4.89 7.84 2.31
CA ASP A 106 -6.31 7.74 2.61
C ASP A 106 -7.13 8.76 1.81
N GLY A 107 -8.30 8.35 1.31
CA GLY A 107 -9.14 9.15 0.44
C GLY A 107 -8.61 9.38 -0.98
N SER A 108 -7.38 8.94 -1.32
CA SER A 108 -6.80 9.16 -2.65
C SER A 108 -7.51 8.37 -3.75
N PHE A 109 -7.42 8.89 -4.98
CA PHE A 109 -7.85 8.17 -6.17
C PHE A 109 -7.19 6.79 -6.31
N ALA A 110 -5.88 6.72 -6.07
CA ALA A 110 -5.12 5.47 -6.16
C ALA A 110 -5.68 4.39 -5.22
N LYS A 111 -6.03 4.74 -3.96
CA LYS A 111 -6.62 3.80 -3.00
C LYS A 111 -8.00 3.31 -3.44
N LYS A 112 -8.85 4.20 -3.94
CA LYS A 112 -10.17 3.88 -4.48
C LYS A 112 -10.08 3.01 -5.74
N LEU A 113 -9.14 3.34 -6.64
CA LEU A 113 -8.88 2.55 -7.85
C LEU A 113 -8.36 1.15 -7.52
N TYR A 114 -7.46 1.03 -6.53
CA TYR A 114 -6.95 -0.27 -6.09
C TYR A 114 -8.06 -1.17 -5.54
N SER A 115 -8.95 -0.61 -4.70
CA SER A 115 -10.12 -1.32 -4.20
C SER A 115 -11.02 -1.82 -5.34
N LEU A 116 -11.25 -0.99 -6.35
CA LEU A 116 -12.01 -1.39 -7.53
C LEU A 116 -11.28 -2.48 -8.33
N TYR A 117 -9.98 -2.33 -8.58
CA TYR A 117 -9.16 -3.31 -9.29
C TYR A 117 -9.22 -4.69 -8.65
N LEU A 118 -9.09 -4.76 -7.33
CA LEU A 118 -9.15 -6.03 -6.58
C LEU A 118 -10.49 -6.77 -6.77
N THR A 119 -11.60 -6.05 -6.98
CA THR A 119 -12.90 -6.69 -7.22
C THR A 119 -12.99 -7.45 -8.55
N TYR A 120 -12.06 -7.20 -9.47
CA TYR A 120 -11.99 -7.86 -10.76
C TYR A 120 -10.93 -8.96 -10.85
N LEU A 121 -10.13 -9.15 -9.80
CA LEU A 121 -9.15 -10.24 -9.79
C LEU A 121 -9.85 -11.60 -9.90
N PRO A 122 -9.39 -12.49 -10.78
CA PRO A 122 -9.83 -13.88 -10.78
C PRO A 122 -9.34 -14.59 -9.51
N THR A 123 -10.10 -15.57 -9.02
CA THR A 123 -9.87 -16.21 -7.72
C THR A 123 -8.54 -16.93 -7.59
N ASP A 124 -7.96 -17.40 -8.68
CA ASP A 124 -6.64 -18.01 -8.73
C ASP A 124 -5.50 -16.98 -8.48
N LYS A 125 -5.75 -15.69 -8.66
CA LYS A 125 -4.81 -14.60 -8.36
C LYS A 125 -4.96 -14.01 -6.93
N PHE A 126 -5.84 -14.53 -6.10
CA PHE A 126 -6.00 -14.05 -4.72
C PHE A 126 -4.80 -14.40 -3.82
N LYS A 127 -4.06 -15.44 -4.19
CA LYS A 127 -2.89 -15.91 -3.48
C LYS A 127 -1.68 -15.98 -4.40
N TYR A 128 -0.56 -15.47 -3.92
CA TYR A 128 0.74 -15.59 -4.59
C TYR A 128 1.82 -16.01 -3.59
N ALA A 129 2.83 -16.70 -4.08
CA ALA A 129 3.94 -17.18 -3.26
C ALA A 129 4.96 -16.06 -3.05
N LEU A 130 5.42 -15.90 -1.80
CA LEU A 130 6.56 -15.06 -1.48
C LEU A 130 7.86 -15.86 -1.57
N LYS A 131 8.92 -15.23 -2.04
CA LYS A 131 10.24 -15.85 -2.14
C LYS A 131 10.85 -16.01 -0.75
N MET A 132 11.00 -17.24 -0.30
CA MET A 132 11.73 -17.57 0.91
C MET A 132 13.20 -17.80 0.59
N ASN A 133 14.11 -17.02 1.18
CA ASN A 133 15.54 -17.26 1.12
C ASN A 133 15.93 -18.15 2.32
N VAL A 134 16.16 -19.42 2.07
CA VAL A 134 16.40 -20.45 3.10
C VAL A 134 17.86 -20.87 3.09
N ASP A 135 18.51 -20.93 4.27
CA ASP A 135 19.85 -21.46 4.47
C ASP A 135 19.94 -22.28 5.77
N SER A 136 21.17 -22.67 6.17
CA SER A 136 21.40 -23.44 7.41
C SER A 136 21.01 -22.69 8.69
N ARG A 137 20.89 -21.38 8.64
CA ARG A 137 20.54 -20.50 9.78
C ARG A 137 19.04 -20.31 9.96
N GLY A 138 18.24 -20.59 8.92
CA GLY A 138 16.79 -20.37 8.91
C GLY A 138 16.30 -19.82 7.60
N SER A 139 15.38 -18.84 7.64
CA SER A 139 14.87 -18.21 6.42
C SER A 139 14.69 -16.70 6.57
N PHE A 140 14.70 -16.00 5.43
CA PHE A 140 14.38 -14.59 5.30
C PHE A 140 13.37 -14.42 4.16
N THR A 141 12.26 -13.74 4.44
CA THR A 141 11.19 -13.52 3.47
C THR A 141 10.75 -12.06 3.51
N GLU A 142 10.89 -11.37 2.39
CA GLU A 142 10.32 -10.05 2.21
C GLU A 142 8.81 -10.17 2.02
N LEU A 143 8.04 -9.31 2.68
CA LEU A 143 6.58 -9.30 2.59
C LEU A 143 6.08 -8.17 1.72
N VAL A 144 6.61 -6.96 1.92
CA VAL A 144 6.19 -5.75 1.25
C VAL A 144 7.27 -4.68 1.29
N HIS A 145 7.36 -3.91 0.22
CA HIS A 145 8.11 -2.67 0.14
C HIS A 145 7.16 -1.49 -0.01
N THR A 146 7.54 -0.35 0.51
CA THR A 146 6.90 0.93 0.25
C THR A 146 7.95 1.97 -0.12
N ALA A 147 7.58 2.96 -0.92
CA ALA A 147 8.52 3.99 -1.36
C ALA A 147 8.96 4.93 -0.21
N ASP A 148 8.13 5.10 0.80
CA ASP A 148 8.28 6.08 1.88
C ASP A 148 8.44 5.46 3.29
N CYS A 149 7.96 4.23 3.50
CA CYS A 149 8.02 3.56 4.81
C CYS A 149 8.97 2.35 4.84
N GLY A 150 9.70 2.09 3.74
CA GLY A 150 10.71 1.03 3.69
C GLY A 150 10.12 -0.36 3.45
N GLN A 151 10.70 -1.37 4.10
CA GLN A 151 10.45 -2.79 3.87
C GLN A 151 10.02 -3.49 5.15
N VAL A 152 9.05 -4.41 5.03
CA VAL A 152 8.67 -5.34 6.08
C VAL A 152 9.08 -6.75 5.66
N SER A 153 9.73 -7.49 6.57
CA SER A 153 10.23 -8.85 6.31
C SER A 153 10.03 -9.75 7.51
N ILE A 154 9.90 -11.05 7.26
CA ILE A 154 9.94 -12.08 8.31
C ILE A 154 11.30 -12.76 8.29
N ASN A 155 11.89 -12.90 9.46
CA ASN A 155 13.14 -13.58 9.68
C ASN A 155 12.91 -14.75 10.66
N ILE A 156 13.12 -15.98 10.19
CA ILE A 156 13.06 -17.17 11.03
C ILE A 156 14.49 -17.63 11.29
N SER A 157 14.88 -17.72 12.57
CA SER A 157 16.19 -18.21 12.98
C SER A 157 16.06 -19.55 13.67
N ARG A 158 17.00 -20.47 13.40
CA ARG A 158 17.09 -21.72 14.16
C ARG A 158 17.64 -21.47 15.56
N PRO A 159 17.39 -22.34 16.55
CA PRO A 159 17.94 -22.22 17.90
C PRO A 159 19.46 -22.04 17.90
N GLY A 160 19.97 -21.15 18.75
CA GLY A 160 21.38 -20.82 18.87
C GLY A 160 21.98 -19.99 17.74
N ILE A 161 21.21 -19.62 16.72
CA ILE A 161 21.71 -18.84 15.60
C ILE A 161 21.74 -17.35 15.93
N THR A 162 22.88 -16.73 15.66
CA THR A 162 23.07 -15.27 15.67
C THR A 162 22.97 -14.72 14.25
N LYS A 163 22.16 -13.70 14.06
CA LYS A 163 22.05 -12.92 12.81
C LYS A 163 22.32 -11.44 13.06
N GLY A 164 22.79 -10.73 12.05
CA GLY A 164 23.21 -9.33 12.15
C GLY A 164 24.72 -9.21 12.16
N GLN A 165 25.34 -8.67 13.22
CA GLN A 165 26.77 -8.37 13.34
C GLN A 165 27.23 -7.25 12.41
N HIS A 166 26.35 -6.27 12.18
CA HIS A 166 26.63 -5.11 11.32
C HIS A 166 25.98 -3.84 11.87
N TRP A 167 26.27 -2.72 11.26
CA TRP A 167 25.71 -1.42 11.56
C TRP A 167 25.42 -0.65 10.28
N HIS A 168 24.63 0.41 10.39
CA HIS A 168 24.26 1.29 9.27
C HIS A 168 24.56 2.75 9.58
N ASN A 169 24.87 3.56 8.55
CA ASN A 169 25.10 4.98 8.72
C ASN A 169 23.80 5.78 8.92
N SER A 170 22.76 5.46 8.15
CA SER A 170 21.51 6.22 8.12
C SER A 170 20.27 5.34 8.11
N LYS A 171 20.38 4.07 7.71
CA LYS A 171 19.28 3.13 7.77
C LYS A 171 19.00 2.78 9.23
N TRP A 172 17.76 2.91 9.66
CA TRP A 172 17.27 2.39 10.93
C TRP A 172 16.43 1.12 10.68
N GLU A 173 16.35 0.27 11.66
CA GLU A 173 15.52 -0.93 11.63
C GLU A 173 14.72 -1.03 12.93
N LEU A 174 13.59 -1.74 12.86
CA LEU A 174 12.75 -2.05 14.00
C LEU A 174 12.61 -3.56 14.08
N PHE A 175 13.12 -4.16 15.17
CA PHE A 175 12.99 -5.59 15.39
C PHE A 175 11.84 -5.87 16.35
N ILE A 176 11.00 -6.82 15.95
CA ILE A 176 9.84 -7.28 16.73
C ILE A 176 9.87 -8.79 16.73
N VAL A 177 10.05 -9.41 17.88
CA VAL A 177 9.98 -10.87 18.03
C VAL A 177 8.53 -11.27 18.28
N VAL A 178 7.97 -12.02 17.33
CA VAL A 178 6.55 -12.44 17.37
C VAL A 178 6.36 -13.89 17.80
N ALA A 179 7.46 -14.69 17.86
CA ALA A 179 7.45 -16.08 18.34
C ALA A 179 8.85 -16.48 18.80
N GLY A 180 8.91 -17.34 19.82
CA GLY A 180 10.18 -17.81 20.40
C GLY A 180 10.79 -16.81 21.38
N HIS A 181 12.09 -16.98 21.65
CA HIS A 181 12.87 -16.21 22.62
C HIS A 181 14.16 -15.74 21.98
N GLY A 182 14.54 -14.51 22.18
CA GLY A 182 15.73 -13.93 21.57
C GLY A 182 16.44 -12.94 22.46
N LEU A 183 17.74 -12.78 22.21
CA LEU A 183 18.58 -11.74 22.81
C LEU A 183 19.04 -10.80 21.69
N ILE A 184 18.69 -9.55 21.79
CA ILE A 184 19.19 -8.48 20.93
C ILE A 184 20.33 -7.78 21.64
N GLN A 185 21.46 -7.64 20.96
CA GLN A 185 22.64 -6.96 21.48
C GLN A 185 22.98 -5.79 20.55
N GLU A 186 23.21 -4.62 21.13
CA GLU A 186 23.64 -3.43 20.41
C GLU A 186 24.91 -2.85 21.02
N ARG A 187 25.81 -2.32 20.18
CA ARG A 187 27.05 -1.69 20.59
C ARG A 187 27.31 -0.41 19.79
N ASN A 188 27.46 0.70 20.49
CA ASN A 188 27.85 1.97 19.89
C ASN A 188 29.26 1.88 19.30
N ILE A 189 29.40 2.20 18.01
CA ILE A 189 30.68 2.09 17.29
C ILE A 189 31.73 3.12 17.75
N ASN A 190 31.31 4.23 18.36
CA ASN A 190 32.19 5.32 18.78
C ASN A 190 32.59 5.20 20.25
N THR A 191 31.62 4.91 21.14
CA THR A 191 31.86 4.88 22.59
C THR A 191 32.17 3.48 23.10
N GLY A 192 31.80 2.43 22.34
CA GLY A 192 31.90 1.05 22.78
C GLY A 192 30.83 0.64 23.80
N GLU A 193 29.91 1.51 24.15
CA GLU A 193 28.76 1.22 25.02
C GLU A 193 27.95 0.06 24.46
N THR A 194 27.52 -0.85 25.32
CA THR A 194 26.72 -2.03 24.95
C THR A 194 25.41 -2.07 25.72
N VAL A 195 24.34 -2.47 25.05
CA VAL A 195 23.04 -2.75 25.65
C VAL A 195 22.50 -4.08 25.14
N GLU A 196 21.70 -4.74 25.97
CA GLU A 196 21.08 -6.02 25.65
C GLU A 196 19.60 -5.99 25.99
N PHE A 197 18.79 -6.60 25.11
CA PHE A 197 17.35 -6.73 25.28
C PHE A 197 16.95 -8.18 25.11
N GLU A 198 16.44 -8.80 26.17
CA GLU A 198 15.79 -10.09 26.09
C GLU A 198 14.35 -9.88 25.61
N VAL A 199 13.96 -10.56 24.54
CA VAL A 199 12.67 -10.36 23.82
C VAL A 199 12.01 -11.70 23.57
N SER A 200 10.67 -11.71 23.58
CA SER A 200 9.90 -12.94 23.34
C SER A 200 8.59 -12.70 22.61
N GLY A 201 8.06 -13.77 22.01
CA GLY A 201 6.72 -13.76 21.43
C GLY A 201 5.59 -13.72 22.47
N ASP A 202 5.88 -14.01 23.74
CA ASP A 202 4.88 -13.96 24.81
C ASP A 202 4.58 -12.52 25.26
N LYS A 203 5.56 -11.62 25.07
CA LYS A 203 5.44 -10.19 25.29
C LYS A 203 6.05 -9.46 24.10
N ILE A 204 5.22 -9.02 23.18
CA ILE A 204 5.69 -8.37 21.94
C ILE A 204 6.18 -6.97 22.24
N GLU A 205 7.46 -6.75 22.01
CA GLU A 205 8.16 -5.48 22.20
C GLU A 205 8.91 -5.12 20.91
N ALA A 206 9.01 -3.81 20.64
CA ALA A 206 9.77 -3.29 19.51
C ALA A 206 11.09 -2.71 19.97
N VAL A 207 12.18 -3.11 19.34
CA VAL A 207 13.54 -2.63 19.60
C VAL A 207 14.06 -1.89 18.38
N HIS A 208 14.53 -0.67 18.56
CA HIS A 208 15.12 0.13 17.52
C HIS A 208 16.59 -0.25 17.31
N MET A 209 16.93 -0.64 16.07
CA MET A 209 18.33 -0.73 15.63
C MET A 209 18.77 0.66 15.16
N ILE A 210 19.54 1.33 16.00
CA ILE A 210 19.90 2.75 15.81
C ILE A 210 21.09 2.88 14.86
N PRO A 211 21.09 3.82 13.90
CA PRO A 211 22.25 4.12 13.08
C PRO A 211 23.50 4.42 13.93
N GLY A 212 24.64 3.86 13.54
CA GLY A 212 25.89 3.99 14.30
C GLY A 212 26.04 2.98 15.45
N TRP A 213 25.08 2.07 15.63
CA TRP A 213 25.20 0.95 16.57
C TRP A 213 25.26 -0.37 15.81
N THR A 214 26.28 -1.18 16.11
CA THR A 214 26.34 -2.58 15.67
C THR A 214 25.26 -3.35 16.40
N HIS A 215 24.50 -4.16 15.68
CA HIS A 215 23.43 -4.95 16.27
C HIS A 215 23.43 -6.40 15.81
N ASN A 216 22.88 -7.27 16.63
CA ASN A 216 22.59 -8.66 16.30
C ASN A 216 21.33 -9.13 17.05
N ILE A 217 20.84 -10.29 16.65
CA ILE A 217 19.82 -11.04 17.37
C ILE A 217 20.22 -12.51 17.46
N ILE A 218 20.10 -13.10 18.64
CA ILE A 218 20.38 -14.50 18.95
C ILE A 218 19.06 -15.19 19.26
N ASN A 219 18.77 -16.32 18.61
CA ASN A 219 17.65 -17.17 18.98
C ASN A 219 18.06 -18.08 20.16
N LEU A 220 17.43 -17.90 21.31
CA LEU A 220 17.74 -18.63 22.56
C LEU A 220 17.02 -19.99 22.64
#